data_46b6010ba2b2f575109c444d2fd9cce1
#
_entry.id   46b6010ba2b2f575109c444d2fd9cce1
#
_cell.length_a   1.000
_cell.length_b   1.000
_cell.length_c   1.000
_cell.angle_alpha   90.00
_cell.angle_beta   90.00
_cell.angle_gamma   90.00
#
_symmetry.space_group_name_H-M   'P 1'
#
loop_
_entity.id
_entity.type
_entity.pdbx_description
1 polymer ?
#
loop_
_entity_poly.entity_id
_entity_poly.type
_entity_poly.pdbx_seq_one_letter_code
_entity_poly.pdbx_strand_id
1 'polypeptide(L)'
;MKTVKNYSTITLMLIVLFSLTYNNAKAQLRTPSSVGKYEKGTITLENGDEISGYIFMDMMNPQEFQKRVNLIDEKTYTAFSEGENIDKDVVVYDANDLQSFTLENSKKFKKAKYVNLFAKRKQDKIPKNLMLEVVIEGKITVFKKYHHTQGIVSPYLPDRTKVNDAEYVKWQENNFEILSQKEGEEAKNMSTINLKSLVGDNKTVLTNYAKDKYGFRTFFTKGPVFESSFQLDALEAFTKMVEDYNK
;
A
#
# COMPACT_ATOMS: atom_id res chain seq x y z
N MET A 1 42.41 47.40 -17.58
CA MET A 1 42.62 45.95 -17.63
C MET A 1 42.82 45.41 -16.20
N LYS A 2 41.75 45.05 -15.47
CA LYS A 2 41.80 44.32 -14.17
C LYS A 2 40.38 44.17 -13.61
N THR A 3 39.55 43.24 -14.17
CA THR A 3 38.27 42.89 -13.53
C THR A 3 37.74 41.49 -13.94
N VAL A 4 38.61 40.50 -14.12
CA VAL A 4 38.17 39.17 -14.55
C VAL A 4 38.48 38.06 -13.51
N LYS A 5 39.08 38.37 -12.35
CA LYS A 5 39.52 37.32 -11.43
C LYS A 5 38.53 36.92 -10.30
N ASN A 6 37.44 37.63 -10.09
CA ASN A 6 36.58 37.37 -8.92
C ASN A 6 35.38 36.45 -9.20
N TYR A 7 34.99 36.20 -10.45
CA TYR A 7 33.83 35.34 -10.77
C TYR A 7 34.11 33.86 -10.62
N SER A 8 35.35 33.44 -10.88
CA SER A 8 35.74 32.02 -10.79
C SER A 8 35.67 31.50 -9.35
N THR A 9 36.05 32.29 -8.36
CA THR A 9 36.07 31.89 -6.95
C THR A 9 34.65 31.81 -6.35
N ILE A 10 33.77 32.71 -6.74
CA ILE A 10 32.37 32.73 -6.28
C ILE A 10 31.61 31.54 -6.87
N THR A 11 31.83 31.22 -8.15
CA THR A 11 31.20 30.05 -8.80
C THR A 11 31.67 28.76 -8.18
N LEU A 12 32.96 28.62 -7.85
CA LEU A 12 33.48 27.44 -7.17
C LEU A 12 32.93 27.26 -5.75
N MET A 13 32.76 28.39 -5.01
CA MET A 13 32.16 28.39 -3.67
C MET A 13 30.68 27.99 -3.68
N LEU A 14 29.92 28.42 -4.68
CA LEU A 14 28.53 28.02 -4.88
C LEU A 14 28.39 26.53 -5.23
N ILE A 15 29.26 25.96 -6.06
CA ILE A 15 29.26 24.55 -6.39
C ILE A 15 29.59 23.72 -5.17
N VAL A 16 30.53 24.10 -4.33
CA VAL A 16 30.87 23.39 -3.09
C VAL A 16 29.74 23.50 -2.06
N LEU A 17 29.07 24.65 -1.93
CA LEU A 17 27.89 24.79 -1.07
C LEU A 17 26.72 23.91 -1.56
N PHE A 18 26.48 23.83 -2.88
CA PHE A 18 25.45 22.94 -3.44
C PHE A 18 25.79 21.46 -3.26
N SER A 19 27.05 21.07 -3.36
CA SER A 19 27.47 19.68 -3.13
C SER A 19 27.38 19.25 -1.66
N LEU A 20 27.56 20.20 -0.71
CA LEU A 20 27.41 19.92 0.72
C LEU A 20 25.93 19.80 1.16
N THR A 21 25.02 20.49 0.47
CA THR A 21 23.57 20.35 0.75
C THR A 21 22.95 19.11 0.09
N TYR A 22 23.53 18.61 -1.00
CA TYR A 22 23.04 17.41 -1.68
C TYR A 22 23.30 16.10 -0.91
N ASN A 23 24.33 16.08 -0.06
CA ASN A 23 24.65 14.89 0.73
C ASN A 23 23.86 14.73 2.03
N ASN A 24 23.03 15.70 2.40
CA ASN A 24 22.18 15.63 3.60
C ASN A 24 20.71 15.31 3.32
N ALA A 25 20.33 15.05 2.08
CA ALA A 25 19.05 14.44 1.74
C ALA A 25 19.11 12.89 1.88
N LYS A 26 19.79 12.37 2.90
CA LYS A 26 19.42 11.10 3.45
C LYS A 26 17.99 11.27 3.90
N ALA A 27 17.08 10.54 3.25
CA ALA A 27 15.70 10.47 3.69
C ALA A 27 15.76 10.33 5.22
N GLN A 28 15.26 11.33 5.94
CA GLN A 28 15.05 11.20 7.37
C GLN A 28 14.17 9.98 7.52
N LEU A 29 14.77 8.87 7.95
CA LEU A 29 14.03 7.73 8.43
C LEU A 29 13.14 8.32 9.51
N ARG A 30 11.85 8.47 9.21
CA ARG A 30 10.89 8.91 10.21
C ARG A 30 11.03 7.92 11.35
N THR A 31 11.30 8.45 12.53
CA THR A 31 11.25 7.66 13.76
C THR A 31 9.99 6.79 13.67
N PRO A 32 10.11 5.46 13.86
CA PRO A 32 8.95 4.58 13.81
C PRO A 32 7.87 5.19 14.69
N SER A 33 6.63 5.25 14.19
CA SER A 33 5.54 5.72 15.04
C SER A 33 5.47 4.79 16.25
N SER A 34 5.16 5.33 17.43
CA SER A 34 5.03 4.55 18.67
C SER A 34 3.98 3.42 18.58
N VAL A 35 3.28 3.32 17.46
CA VAL A 35 2.19 2.37 17.19
C VAL A 35 2.56 1.35 16.11
N GLY A 36 3.61 1.62 15.32
CA GLY A 36 4.15 0.64 14.39
C GLY A 36 4.80 -0.52 15.15
N LYS A 37 4.66 -1.73 14.63
CA LYS A 37 5.24 -2.93 15.22
C LYS A 37 6.00 -3.74 14.19
N TYR A 38 7.04 -4.41 14.65
CA TYR A 38 7.70 -5.45 13.89
C TYR A 38 6.91 -6.75 14.01
N GLU A 39 6.53 -7.34 12.88
CA GLU A 39 5.85 -8.64 12.80
C GLU A 39 6.76 -9.63 12.06
N LYS A 40 6.89 -10.84 12.62
CA LYS A 40 7.67 -11.89 11.98
C LYS A 40 7.08 -12.25 10.62
N GLY A 41 7.97 -12.45 9.64
CA GLY A 41 7.53 -12.70 8.28
C GLY A 41 8.68 -13.07 7.35
N THR A 42 8.35 -13.22 6.08
CA THR A 42 9.31 -13.55 5.01
C THR A 42 9.03 -12.65 3.82
N ILE A 43 10.07 -12.04 3.27
CA ILE A 43 10.02 -11.33 1.99
C ILE A 43 10.52 -12.27 0.88
N THR A 44 9.94 -12.16 -0.32
CA THR A 44 10.41 -12.82 -1.54
C THR A 44 10.92 -11.75 -2.50
N LEU A 45 12.19 -11.80 -2.84
CA LEU A 45 12.83 -10.87 -3.77
C LEU A 45 12.41 -11.15 -5.22
N GLU A 46 12.71 -10.21 -6.14
CA GLU A 46 12.43 -10.38 -7.58
C GLU A 46 13.12 -11.61 -8.20
N ASN A 47 14.29 -11.99 -7.71
CA ASN A 47 15.01 -13.18 -8.17
C ASN A 47 14.47 -14.49 -7.56
N GLY A 48 13.47 -14.43 -6.68
CA GLY A 48 12.87 -15.57 -6.00
C GLY A 48 13.52 -15.95 -4.67
N ASP A 49 14.59 -15.27 -4.26
CA ASP A 49 15.21 -15.53 -2.95
C ASP A 49 14.26 -15.11 -1.82
N GLU A 50 14.24 -15.92 -0.76
CA GLU A 50 13.45 -15.66 0.44
C GLU A 50 14.33 -15.22 1.60
N ILE A 51 13.91 -14.17 2.29
CA ILE A 51 14.60 -13.65 3.48
C ILE A 51 13.58 -13.56 4.61
N SER A 52 13.81 -14.29 5.68
CA SER A 52 12.98 -14.26 6.89
C SER A 52 13.52 -13.26 7.91
N GLY A 53 12.62 -12.62 8.64
CA GLY A 53 12.96 -11.63 9.65
C GLY A 53 11.71 -11.00 10.25
N TYR A 54 11.86 -9.77 10.69
CA TYR A 54 10.77 -8.98 11.26
C TYR A 54 10.50 -7.78 10.37
N ILE A 55 9.27 -7.66 9.91
CA ILE A 55 8.80 -6.63 8.98
C ILE A 55 8.09 -5.54 9.77
N PHE A 56 8.45 -4.29 9.55
CA PHE A 56 7.82 -3.15 10.22
C PHE A 56 6.48 -2.80 9.57
N MET A 57 5.40 -2.96 10.35
CA MET A 57 4.03 -2.67 9.94
C MET A 57 3.53 -1.41 10.67
N ASP A 58 3.50 -0.29 9.97
CA ASP A 58 2.99 0.99 10.48
C ASP A 58 1.59 1.29 9.94
N MET A 59 0.57 0.89 10.67
CA MET A 59 -0.82 1.19 10.32
C MET A 59 -1.22 2.66 10.57
N MET A 60 -0.36 3.47 11.18
CA MET A 60 -0.56 4.93 11.21
C MET A 60 -0.25 5.56 9.85
N ASN A 61 0.71 4.96 9.11
CA ASN A 61 1.12 5.39 7.78
C ASN A 61 1.22 4.20 6.82
N PRO A 62 0.11 3.49 6.55
CA PRO A 62 0.14 2.23 5.81
C PRO A 62 0.66 2.39 4.38
N GLN A 63 0.61 3.58 3.82
CA GLN A 63 1.20 3.88 2.51
C GLN A 63 2.73 3.69 2.46
N GLU A 64 3.42 3.72 3.61
CA GLU A 64 4.88 3.59 3.63
C GLU A 64 5.29 2.13 3.43
N PHE A 65 4.71 1.17 4.17
CA PHE A 65 5.06 -0.25 3.98
C PHE A 65 4.54 -0.81 2.64
N GLN A 66 3.54 -0.14 2.02
CA GLN A 66 3.12 -0.49 0.68
C GLN A 66 4.14 -0.07 -0.40
N LYS A 67 5.01 0.89 -0.12
CA LYS A 67 6.05 1.35 -1.04
C LYS A 67 7.41 0.74 -0.73
N ARG A 68 7.73 0.59 0.55
CA ARG A 68 9.01 0.12 1.05
C ARG A 68 8.80 -0.75 2.25
N VAL A 69 9.45 -1.88 2.26
CA VAL A 69 9.39 -2.86 3.35
C VAL A 69 10.68 -2.75 4.17
N ASN A 70 10.54 -2.43 5.44
CA ASN A 70 11.64 -2.39 6.39
C ASN A 70 11.74 -3.76 7.07
N LEU A 71 12.90 -4.38 6.97
CA LEU A 71 13.20 -5.71 7.52
C LEU A 71 14.37 -5.64 8.48
N ILE A 72 14.28 -6.34 9.59
CA ILE A 72 15.38 -6.59 10.52
C ILE A 72 15.50 -8.10 10.81
N ASP A 73 16.68 -8.53 11.16
CA ASP A 73 16.91 -9.91 11.59
C ASP A 73 16.52 -10.14 13.06
N GLU A 74 16.57 -11.39 13.51
CA GLU A 74 16.24 -11.81 14.87
C GLU A 74 17.12 -11.10 15.93
N LYS A 75 18.42 -10.93 15.65
CA LYS A 75 19.35 -10.27 16.56
C LYS A 75 18.98 -8.81 16.75
N THR A 76 18.73 -8.12 15.64
CA THR A 76 18.33 -6.70 15.65
C THR A 76 16.96 -6.53 16.31
N TYR A 77 16.03 -7.48 16.11
CA TYR A 77 14.74 -7.46 16.79
C TYR A 77 14.89 -7.60 18.31
N THR A 78 15.78 -8.45 18.77
CA THR A 78 16.09 -8.59 20.21
C THR A 78 16.60 -7.27 20.78
N ALA A 79 17.58 -6.64 20.15
CA ALA A 79 18.12 -5.34 20.55
C ALA A 79 17.01 -4.25 20.58
N PHE A 80 16.14 -4.23 19.55
CA PHE A 80 14.99 -3.34 19.51
C PHE A 80 14.04 -3.56 20.70
N SER A 81 13.75 -4.83 21.05
CA SER A 81 12.87 -5.17 22.17
C SER A 81 13.44 -4.78 23.53
N GLU A 82 14.77 -4.66 23.64
CA GLU A 82 15.51 -4.18 24.79
C GLU A 82 15.65 -2.65 24.83
N GLY A 83 15.12 -1.95 23.81
CA GLY A 83 15.08 -0.50 23.73
C GLY A 83 16.33 0.12 23.08
N GLU A 84 17.15 -0.67 22.39
CA GLU A 84 18.30 -0.17 21.66
C GLU A 84 17.88 0.56 20.36
N ASN A 85 18.71 1.50 19.93
CA ASN A 85 18.53 2.17 18.64
C ASN A 85 19.07 1.28 17.52
N ILE A 86 18.17 0.84 16.64
CA ILE A 86 18.46 -0.06 15.52
C ILE A 86 18.43 0.61 14.13
N ASP A 87 18.35 1.93 14.06
CA ASP A 87 18.18 2.67 12.77
C ASP A 87 19.19 2.28 11.69
N LYS A 88 20.41 1.89 12.10
CA LYS A 88 21.48 1.50 11.17
C LYS A 88 21.39 0.06 10.66
N ASP A 89 20.61 -0.77 11.36
CA ASP A 89 20.51 -2.20 11.10
C ASP A 89 19.22 -2.55 10.33
N VAL A 90 18.38 -1.55 10.07
CA VAL A 90 17.17 -1.71 9.26
C VAL A 90 17.53 -1.79 7.78
N VAL A 91 17.17 -2.90 7.15
CA VAL A 91 17.28 -3.07 5.69
C VAL A 91 15.98 -2.65 5.04
N VAL A 92 16.06 -1.77 4.05
CA VAL A 92 14.89 -1.21 3.35
C VAL A 92 14.85 -1.76 1.93
N TYR A 93 13.74 -2.40 1.58
CA TYR A 93 13.44 -2.89 0.24
C TYR A 93 12.37 -2.03 -0.41
N ASP A 94 12.60 -1.54 -1.63
CA ASP A 94 11.56 -0.89 -2.43
C ASP A 94 10.58 -1.95 -2.97
N ALA A 95 9.32 -1.56 -3.20
CA ALA A 95 8.33 -2.47 -3.79
C ALA A 95 8.76 -3.02 -5.16
N ASN A 96 9.70 -2.35 -5.86
CA ASN A 96 10.26 -2.85 -7.11
C ASN A 96 11.20 -4.05 -6.92
N ASP A 97 11.82 -4.18 -5.76
CA ASP A 97 12.80 -5.22 -5.44
C ASP A 97 12.14 -6.52 -4.95
N LEU A 98 10.83 -6.48 -4.71
CA LEU A 98 10.07 -7.57 -4.10
C LEU A 98 9.03 -8.16 -5.04
N GLN A 99 8.81 -9.47 -4.96
CA GLN A 99 7.61 -10.12 -5.49
C GLN A 99 6.48 -10.10 -4.48
N SER A 100 6.79 -10.43 -3.23
CA SER A 100 5.81 -10.54 -2.15
C SER A 100 6.46 -10.47 -0.76
N PHE A 101 5.62 -10.30 0.25
CA PHE A 101 5.97 -10.66 1.63
C PHE A 101 4.77 -11.29 2.34
N THR A 102 5.04 -12.13 3.32
CA THR A 102 4.03 -12.82 4.12
C THR A 102 4.36 -12.66 5.59
N LEU A 103 3.37 -12.30 6.39
CA LEU A 103 3.47 -12.21 7.83
C LEU A 103 3.08 -13.54 8.49
N GLU A 104 3.57 -13.81 9.69
CA GLU A 104 3.27 -15.06 10.44
C GLU A 104 1.77 -15.21 10.72
N ASN A 105 1.02 -14.11 10.81
CA ASN A 105 -0.45 -14.10 10.94
C ASN A 105 -1.20 -14.45 9.64
N SER A 106 -0.50 -14.97 8.64
CA SER A 106 -1.00 -15.36 7.31
C SER A 106 -1.44 -14.21 6.39
N LYS A 107 -1.21 -12.95 6.75
CA LYS A 107 -1.41 -11.85 5.81
C LYS A 107 -0.31 -11.90 4.74
N LYS A 108 -0.74 -11.96 3.49
CA LYS A 108 0.14 -11.95 2.32
C LYS A 108 0.02 -10.64 1.59
N PHE A 109 1.15 -10.07 1.22
CA PHE A 109 1.24 -8.88 0.37
C PHE A 109 1.98 -9.25 -0.91
N LYS A 110 1.46 -8.80 -2.04
CA LYS A 110 2.04 -9.07 -3.35
C LYS A 110 2.26 -7.77 -4.11
N LYS A 111 3.34 -7.70 -4.86
CA LYS A 111 3.56 -6.57 -5.74
C LYS A 111 2.48 -6.51 -6.81
N ALA A 112 1.86 -5.34 -6.94
CA ALA A 112 0.93 -5.06 -8.02
C ALA A 112 1.16 -3.66 -8.58
N LYS A 113 1.00 -3.52 -9.88
CA LYS A 113 1.10 -2.24 -10.58
C LYS A 113 -0.22 -1.50 -10.44
N TYR A 114 -0.25 -0.48 -9.62
CA TYR A 114 -1.42 0.33 -9.33
C TYR A 114 -1.44 1.64 -10.10
N VAL A 115 -2.60 1.99 -10.65
CA VAL A 115 -2.86 3.27 -11.30
C VAL A 115 -3.95 4.03 -10.54
N ASN A 116 -3.63 5.23 -10.09
CA ASN A 116 -4.64 6.12 -9.51
C ASN A 116 -5.42 6.83 -10.61
N LEU A 117 -6.51 6.23 -11.09
CA LEU A 117 -7.35 6.79 -12.15
C LEU A 117 -8.08 8.07 -11.74
N PHE A 118 -8.25 8.31 -10.44
CA PHE A 118 -8.93 9.50 -9.92
C PHE A 118 -7.98 10.68 -9.69
N ALA A 119 -6.68 10.49 -9.82
CA ALA A 119 -5.73 11.56 -9.62
C ALA A 119 -6.03 12.75 -10.55
N LYS A 120 -6.03 13.95 -9.98
CA LYS A 120 -6.26 15.18 -10.75
C LYS A 120 -5.05 15.54 -11.62
N ARG A 121 -3.84 15.31 -11.10
CA ARG A 121 -2.59 15.61 -11.80
C ARG A 121 -2.13 14.41 -12.63
N LYS A 122 -1.67 14.65 -13.86
CA LYS A 122 -1.18 13.59 -14.76
C LYS A 122 -0.06 12.75 -14.13
N GLN A 123 0.86 13.40 -13.42
CA GLN A 123 1.98 12.72 -12.74
C GLN A 123 1.53 11.71 -11.67
N ASP A 124 0.37 11.93 -11.05
CA ASP A 124 -0.17 11.03 -10.04
C ASP A 124 -0.90 9.83 -10.65
N LYS A 125 -1.12 9.85 -11.99
CA LYS A 125 -1.67 8.74 -12.78
C LYS A 125 -0.59 7.80 -13.33
N ILE A 126 0.69 8.10 -13.08
CA ILE A 126 1.78 7.21 -13.48
C ILE A 126 1.67 5.93 -12.66
N PRO A 127 1.67 4.75 -13.31
CA PRO A 127 1.62 3.48 -12.61
C PRO A 127 2.77 3.33 -11.61
N LYS A 128 2.47 2.81 -10.42
CA LYS A 128 3.47 2.56 -9.36
C LYS A 128 3.33 1.13 -8.87
N ASN A 129 4.46 0.47 -8.63
CA ASN A 129 4.45 -0.80 -7.94
C ASN A 129 4.21 -0.56 -6.44
N LEU A 130 3.27 -1.31 -5.89
CA LEU A 130 2.92 -1.27 -4.47
C LEU A 130 2.80 -2.71 -3.95
N MET A 131 3.14 -2.89 -2.68
CA MET A 131 2.87 -4.11 -1.93
C MET A 131 1.43 -4.04 -1.41
N LEU A 132 0.53 -4.82 -1.99
CA LEU A 132 -0.90 -4.81 -1.69
C LEU A 132 -1.30 -6.09 -0.94
N GLU A 133 -2.13 -5.97 0.11
CA GLU A 133 -2.65 -7.14 0.82
C GLU A 133 -3.52 -7.97 -0.09
N VAL A 134 -3.20 -9.25 -0.24
CA VAL A 134 -3.97 -10.21 -1.02
C VAL A 134 -5.16 -10.69 -0.21
N VAL A 135 -6.36 -10.48 -0.72
CA VAL A 135 -7.61 -11.02 -0.15
C VAL A 135 -7.90 -12.40 -0.73
N ILE A 136 -7.78 -12.51 -2.06
CA ILE A 136 -7.96 -13.75 -2.80
C ILE A 136 -7.01 -13.74 -4.00
N GLU A 137 -6.39 -14.87 -4.28
CA GLU A 137 -5.46 -15.05 -5.39
C GLU A 137 -6.04 -16.04 -6.43
N GLY A 138 -5.87 -15.73 -7.71
CA GLY A 138 -6.32 -16.59 -8.81
C GLY A 138 -6.23 -15.86 -10.15
N LYS A 139 -7.01 -16.29 -11.16
CA LYS A 139 -7.13 -15.61 -12.45
C LYS A 139 -7.54 -14.16 -12.30
N ILE A 140 -8.38 -13.88 -11.32
CA ILE A 140 -8.62 -12.55 -10.79
C ILE A 140 -8.09 -12.55 -9.36
N THR A 141 -7.15 -11.65 -9.07
CA THR A 141 -6.64 -11.42 -7.72
C THR A 141 -7.31 -10.17 -7.16
N VAL A 142 -7.79 -10.26 -5.91
CA VAL A 142 -8.38 -9.13 -5.17
C VAL A 142 -7.41 -8.68 -4.10
N PHE A 143 -7.25 -7.36 -4.01
CA PHE A 143 -6.35 -6.73 -3.05
C PHE A 143 -7.06 -5.70 -2.20
N LYS A 144 -6.53 -5.47 -1.01
CA LYS A 144 -6.71 -4.22 -0.26
C LYS A 144 -5.51 -3.32 -0.48
N LYS A 145 -5.76 -2.09 -0.89
CA LYS A 145 -4.79 -1.01 -0.83
C LYS A 145 -5.18 -0.12 0.35
N TYR A 146 -4.40 -0.16 1.40
CA TYR A 146 -4.59 0.69 2.56
C TYR A 146 -4.37 2.16 2.23
N HIS A 147 -4.98 3.03 3.02
CA HIS A 147 -5.03 4.46 2.82
C HIS A 147 -5.70 4.85 1.51
N HIS A 148 -6.95 5.23 1.60
CA HIS A 148 -7.71 5.75 0.47
C HIS A 148 -7.13 7.10 0.03
N THR A 149 -6.41 7.12 -1.10
CA THR A 149 -5.71 8.33 -1.60
C THR A 149 -6.63 9.38 -2.21
N GLN A 150 -7.92 9.13 -2.19
CA GLN A 150 -8.87 10.00 -2.84
C GLN A 150 -9.41 11.02 -1.88
N GLY A 151 -9.43 12.24 -2.34
CA GLY A 151 -10.06 13.40 -1.74
C GLY A 151 -11.58 13.32 -1.49
N ILE A 152 -12.11 12.13 -1.36
CA ILE A 152 -13.23 11.85 -0.49
C ILE A 152 -12.59 11.88 0.90
N VAL A 153 -12.44 13.10 1.42
CA VAL A 153 -12.32 13.26 2.84
C VAL A 153 -13.56 12.56 3.37
N SER A 154 -13.37 11.32 3.85
CA SER A 154 -14.44 10.63 4.53
C SER A 154 -14.90 11.61 5.59
N PRO A 155 -16.17 12.03 5.63
CA PRO A 155 -16.66 12.87 6.71
C PRO A 155 -16.48 12.17 8.07
N TYR A 156 -16.08 10.92 8.06
CA TYR A 156 -15.78 10.05 9.18
C TYR A 156 -14.28 9.87 9.44
N LEU A 157 -13.42 10.74 8.88
CA LEU A 157 -12.02 10.76 9.31
C LEU A 157 -12.01 11.03 10.82
N PRO A 158 -11.49 10.11 11.63
CA PRO A 158 -11.48 10.32 13.08
C PRO A 158 -10.70 11.59 13.40
N ASP A 159 -11.30 12.44 14.22
CA ASP A 159 -10.59 13.58 14.77
C ASP A 159 -9.46 13.05 15.69
N ARG A 160 -8.23 13.21 15.25
CA ARG A 160 -7.03 12.73 15.96
C ARG A 160 -6.90 13.26 17.39
N THR A 161 -7.60 14.35 17.71
CA THR A 161 -7.62 14.89 19.07
C THR A 161 -8.62 14.17 19.98
N LYS A 162 -9.51 13.34 19.40
CA LYS A 162 -10.62 12.68 20.11
C LYS A 162 -10.50 11.15 20.14
N VAL A 163 -9.63 10.57 19.34
CA VAL A 163 -9.41 9.12 19.28
C VAL A 163 -7.99 8.77 19.69
N ASN A 164 -7.82 7.66 20.41
CA ASN A 164 -6.51 7.14 20.72
C ASN A 164 -5.89 6.42 19.52
N ASP A 165 -4.60 6.10 19.61
CA ASP A 165 -3.85 5.49 18.52
C ASP A 165 -4.42 4.13 18.10
N ALA A 166 -4.88 3.30 19.05
CA ALA A 166 -5.45 1.99 18.76
C ALA A 166 -6.77 2.10 17.97
N GLU A 167 -7.62 3.04 18.32
CA GLU A 167 -8.86 3.33 17.57
C GLU A 167 -8.55 3.85 16.17
N TYR A 168 -7.54 4.71 16.03
CA TYR A 168 -7.11 5.21 14.73
C TYR A 168 -6.53 4.09 13.86
N VAL A 169 -5.70 3.21 14.40
CA VAL A 169 -5.18 2.03 13.70
C VAL A 169 -6.32 1.14 13.21
N LYS A 170 -7.30 0.84 14.06
CA LYS A 170 -8.48 0.06 13.70
C LYS A 170 -9.29 0.73 12.58
N TRP A 171 -9.41 2.05 12.61
CA TRP A 171 -10.03 2.80 11.52
C TRP A 171 -9.21 2.67 10.22
N GLN A 172 -7.89 2.80 10.29
CA GLN A 172 -6.99 2.66 9.12
C GLN A 172 -7.04 1.26 8.51
N GLU A 173 -7.16 0.21 9.31
CA GLU A 173 -7.33 -1.17 8.83
C GLU A 173 -8.59 -1.36 7.97
N ASN A 174 -9.61 -0.53 8.22
CA ASN A 174 -10.85 -0.50 7.45
C ASN A 174 -10.87 0.59 6.37
N ASN A 175 -9.85 1.43 6.29
CA ASN A 175 -9.71 2.49 5.30
C ASN A 175 -8.85 2.01 4.12
N PHE A 176 -9.44 1.28 3.21
CA PHE A 176 -8.76 0.71 2.05
C PHE A 176 -9.54 0.87 0.75
N GLU A 177 -8.83 0.84 -0.36
CA GLU A 177 -9.42 0.67 -1.69
C GLU A 177 -9.46 -0.83 -2.03
N ILE A 178 -10.57 -1.29 -2.58
CA ILE A 178 -10.69 -2.64 -3.14
C ILE A 178 -10.18 -2.58 -4.57
N LEU A 179 -9.13 -3.35 -4.85
CA LEU A 179 -8.55 -3.44 -6.18
C LEU A 179 -8.72 -4.85 -6.72
N SER A 180 -8.80 -4.98 -8.02
CA SER A 180 -8.69 -6.27 -8.70
C SER A 180 -7.69 -6.21 -9.83
N GLN A 181 -7.04 -7.35 -10.06
CA GLN A 181 -6.11 -7.56 -11.15
C GLN A 181 -6.50 -8.85 -11.85
N LYS A 182 -6.91 -8.77 -13.10
CA LYS A 182 -7.02 -9.94 -13.96
C LYS A 182 -5.63 -10.27 -14.49
N GLU A 183 -5.35 -11.54 -14.74
CA GLU A 183 -4.03 -12.01 -15.17
C GLU A 183 -3.46 -11.16 -16.33
N GLY A 184 -2.23 -10.67 -16.15
CA GLY A 184 -1.54 -9.82 -17.13
C GLY A 184 -1.97 -8.34 -17.16
N GLU A 185 -2.97 -7.93 -16.37
CA GLU A 185 -3.43 -6.54 -16.32
C GLU A 185 -2.85 -5.76 -15.12
N GLU A 186 -3.10 -4.44 -15.12
CA GLU A 186 -2.83 -3.59 -13.95
C GLU A 186 -3.95 -3.72 -12.92
N ALA A 187 -3.60 -3.54 -11.63
CA ALA A 187 -4.59 -3.49 -10.56
C ALA A 187 -5.44 -2.23 -10.67
N LYS A 188 -6.75 -2.40 -10.74
CA LYS A 188 -7.74 -1.33 -10.92
C LYS A 188 -8.69 -1.28 -9.73
N ASN A 189 -9.10 -0.07 -9.35
CA ASN A 189 -10.09 0.12 -8.29
C ASN A 189 -11.46 -0.43 -8.73
N MET A 190 -12.13 -1.17 -7.84
CA MET A 190 -13.44 -1.78 -8.09
C MET A 190 -14.48 -0.77 -8.59
N SER A 191 -14.47 0.46 -8.11
CA SER A 191 -15.41 1.51 -8.53
C SER A 191 -15.20 1.99 -9.97
N THR A 192 -14.06 1.67 -10.59
CA THR A 192 -13.73 2.04 -11.97
C THR A 192 -13.87 0.88 -12.96
N ILE A 193 -14.16 -0.31 -12.46
CA ILE A 193 -14.24 -1.53 -13.27
C ILE A 193 -15.69 -1.77 -13.70
N ASN A 194 -15.86 -2.15 -14.95
CA ASN A 194 -17.11 -2.76 -15.38
C ASN A 194 -17.12 -4.24 -14.93
N LEU A 195 -17.85 -4.54 -13.85
CA LEU A 195 -17.91 -5.90 -13.29
C LEU A 195 -18.40 -6.95 -14.29
N LYS A 196 -19.34 -6.58 -15.18
CA LYS A 196 -19.80 -7.50 -16.23
C LYS A 196 -18.68 -7.83 -17.23
N SER A 197 -17.82 -6.87 -17.55
CA SER A 197 -16.66 -7.11 -18.42
C SER A 197 -15.59 -7.92 -17.71
N LEU A 198 -15.39 -7.70 -16.40
CA LEU A 198 -14.40 -8.42 -15.61
C LEU A 198 -14.64 -9.93 -15.62
N VAL A 199 -15.91 -10.35 -15.47
CA VAL A 199 -16.32 -11.76 -15.37
C VAL A 199 -17.09 -12.28 -16.60
N GLY A 200 -17.11 -11.50 -17.69
CA GLY A 200 -17.95 -11.74 -18.86
C GLY A 200 -17.65 -13.05 -19.63
N ASP A 201 -16.45 -13.56 -19.49
CA ASP A 201 -16.00 -14.84 -20.04
C ASP A 201 -16.48 -16.05 -19.22
N ASN A 202 -17.02 -15.85 -18.01
CA ASN A 202 -17.64 -16.89 -17.17
C ASN A 202 -19.16 -16.72 -17.12
N LYS A 203 -19.89 -17.45 -17.98
CA LYS A 203 -21.35 -17.38 -18.08
C LYS A 203 -22.08 -17.65 -16.77
N THR A 204 -21.58 -18.57 -15.95
CA THR A 204 -22.18 -18.93 -14.66
C THR A 204 -22.08 -17.77 -13.68
N VAL A 205 -20.88 -17.18 -13.55
CA VAL A 205 -20.65 -16.04 -12.67
C VAL A 205 -21.45 -14.81 -13.14
N LEU A 206 -21.49 -14.57 -14.46
CA LEU A 206 -22.29 -13.49 -15.04
C LEU A 206 -23.79 -13.64 -14.74
N THR A 207 -24.31 -14.88 -14.84
CA THR A 207 -25.70 -15.18 -14.50
C THR A 207 -25.99 -14.99 -13.02
N ASN A 208 -25.08 -15.45 -12.14
CA ASN A 208 -25.18 -15.26 -10.71
C ASN A 208 -25.13 -13.77 -10.31
N TYR A 209 -24.25 -13.01 -10.95
CA TYR A 209 -24.18 -11.55 -10.78
C TYR A 209 -25.50 -10.88 -11.21
N ALA A 210 -26.05 -11.26 -12.37
CA ALA A 210 -27.33 -10.69 -12.86
C ALA A 210 -28.51 -11.00 -11.92
N LYS A 211 -28.48 -12.13 -11.21
CA LYS A 211 -29.48 -12.55 -10.21
C LYS A 211 -29.19 -12.00 -8.81
N ASP A 212 -28.17 -11.18 -8.67
CA ASP A 212 -27.69 -10.61 -7.38
C ASP A 212 -27.33 -11.64 -6.29
N LYS A 213 -26.84 -12.80 -6.68
CA LYS A 213 -26.43 -13.83 -5.73
C LYS A 213 -25.28 -13.43 -4.81
N TYR A 214 -24.52 -12.40 -5.21
CA TYR A 214 -23.38 -11.89 -4.45
C TYR A 214 -23.74 -10.69 -3.55
N GLY A 215 -24.98 -10.15 -3.68
CA GLY A 215 -25.46 -9.07 -2.84
C GLY A 215 -25.11 -7.65 -3.31
N PHE A 216 -24.68 -7.47 -4.55
CA PHE A 216 -24.30 -6.14 -5.07
C PHE A 216 -25.46 -5.14 -5.10
N ARG A 217 -26.70 -5.59 -5.38
CA ARG A 217 -27.86 -4.68 -5.41
C ARG A 217 -28.18 -4.14 -4.03
N THR A 218 -28.14 -5.00 -3.02
CA THR A 218 -28.33 -4.60 -1.62
C THR A 218 -27.30 -3.56 -1.22
N PHE A 219 -26.07 -3.74 -1.65
CA PHE A 219 -24.99 -2.83 -1.42
C PHE A 219 -25.22 -1.47 -2.11
N PHE A 220 -25.56 -1.44 -3.40
CA PHE A 220 -25.77 -0.20 -4.13
C PHE A 220 -27.07 0.54 -3.78
N THR A 221 -28.11 -0.17 -3.30
CA THR A 221 -29.40 0.45 -2.94
C THR A 221 -29.39 1.11 -1.55
N LYS A 222 -28.49 0.69 -0.66
CA LYS A 222 -28.32 1.36 0.64
C LYS A 222 -27.79 2.79 0.54
N GLY A 223 -27.42 3.24 -0.67
CA GLY A 223 -26.83 4.55 -0.92
C GLY A 223 -25.38 4.62 -0.42
N PRO A 224 -24.67 5.72 -0.67
CA PRO A 224 -23.34 5.92 -0.16
C PRO A 224 -23.38 6.24 1.33
N VAL A 225 -23.76 5.26 2.15
CA VAL A 225 -23.52 5.34 3.58
C VAL A 225 -22.03 5.05 3.73
N PHE A 226 -21.24 6.09 3.90
CA PHE A 226 -19.80 6.02 4.14
C PHE A 226 -19.52 5.51 5.55
N GLU A 227 -20.15 4.42 5.93
CA GLU A 227 -19.83 3.69 7.14
C GLU A 227 -18.66 2.72 6.84
N SER A 228 -17.85 2.46 7.83
CA SER A 228 -16.76 1.49 7.73
C SER A 228 -17.24 0.09 7.31
N SER A 229 -18.52 -0.23 7.58
CA SER A 229 -19.22 -1.43 7.13
C SER A 229 -19.35 -1.50 5.60
N PHE A 230 -19.53 -0.37 4.92
CA PHE A 230 -19.74 -0.34 3.47
C PHE A 230 -18.56 -0.95 2.70
N GLN A 231 -17.33 -0.63 3.07
CA GLN A 231 -16.15 -1.19 2.40
C GLN A 231 -16.00 -2.69 2.67
N LEU A 232 -16.34 -3.14 3.88
CA LEU A 232 -16.32 -4.55 4.23
C LEU A 232 -17.40 -5.34 3.49
N ASP A 233 -18.63 -4.83 3.44
CA ASP A 233 -19.75 -5.44 2.70
C ASP A 233 -19.42 -5.52 1.20
N ALA A 234 -18.82 -4.46 0.63
CA ALA A 234 -18.38 -4.42 -0.75
C ALA A 234 -17.29 -5.44 -1.02
N LEU A 235 -16.30 -5.53 -0.13
CA LEU A 235 -15.24 -6.50 -0.24
C LEU A 235 -15.78 -7.92 -0.20
N GLU A 236 -16.71 -8.22 0.71
CA GLU A 236 -17.34 -9.53 0.84
C GLU A 236 -18.08 -9.92 -0.44
N ALA A 237 -18.94 -9.03 -0.96
CA ALA A 237 -19.70 -9.28 -2.19
C ALA A 237 -18.75 -9.53 -3.39
N PHE A 238 -17.70 -8.71 -3.49
CA PHE A 238 -16.72 -8.82 -4.56
C PHE A 238 -15.87 -10.09 -4.47
N THR A 239 -15.45 -10.44 -3.26
CA THR A 239 -14.69 -11.67 -2.99
C THR A 239 -15.48 -12.89 -3.37
N LYS A 240 -16.76 -13.02 -2.94
CA LYS A 240 -17.65 -14.13 -3.31
C LYS A 240 -17.76 -14.30 -4.83
N MET A 241 -17.89 -13.20 -5.57
CA MET A 241 -17.97 -13.26 -7.03
C MET A 241 -16.65 -13.74 -7.65
N VAL A 242 -15.52 -13.25 -7.14
CA VAL A 242 -14.19 -13.63 -7.66
C VAL A 242 -13.85 -15.08 -7.28
N GLU A 243 -14.23 -15.54 -6.09
CA GLU A 243 -14.08 -16.96 -5.70
C GLU A 243 -14.80 -17.87 -6.69
N ASP A 244 -16.05 -17.54 -7.05
CA ASP A 244 -16.79 -18.34 -8.03
C ASP A 244 -16.16 -18.27 -9.44
N TYR A 245 -15.52 -17.16 -9.78
CA TYR A 245 -14.83 -17.00 -11.05
C TYR A 245 -13.53 -17.83 -11.11
N ASN A 246 -12.80 -17.89 -10.01
CA ASN A 246 -11.50 -18.56 -9.93
C ASN A 246 -11.59 -20.10 -9.82
N LYS A 247 -12.79 -20.65 -9.56
CA LYS A 247 -13.06 -22.11 -9.60
C LYS A 247 -13.02 -22.63 -11.05
#